data_cfe990ebff9adc1f398588c44bbfc26c
#
_entry.id   cfe990ebff9adc1f398588c44bbfc26c
#
_cell.length_a   1.000
_cell.length_b   1.000
_cell.length_c   1.000
_cell.angle_alpha   90.00
_cell.angle_beta   90.00
_cell.angle_gamma   90.00
#
_symmetry.space_group_name_H-M   'P 1'
#
loop_
_entity.id
_entity.type
_entity.pdbx_description
1 polymer ?
#
loop_
_entity_poly.entity_id
_entity_poly.type
_entity_poly.pdbx_seq_one_letter_code
_entity_poly.pdbx_strand_id
1 'polypeptide(L)'
;MKNVLNYQSSEYDCGPTSLTNAIRYLFEREEILPGLLKHIWLMGNDTYCERGCVGCHGTSKSAMRYMADWFGEYRQGWKFPIGAEFLENEETEIIPDSKTWRCLEKGGCAVMRCTTGGIGHYVLLTAVLPDNEIALFDPYEDDPDFKEPGRRIIPGEPKKYNRAVRYDLLNLQDESDYAMGPLPKREVLLIWRQEAEPKAEIR
;
A
#
# COMPACT_ATOMS: atom_id res chain seq x y z
N MET A 1 4.00 20.46 2.65
CA MET A 1 2.92 20.39 1.60
C MET A 1 2.70 18.93 1.21
N LYS A 2 1.48 18.41 1.36
CA LYS A 2 1.17 17.01 0.97
C LYS A 2 1.38 16.78 -0.52
N ASN A 3 1.97 15.64 -0.81
CA ASN A 3 2.37 15.26 -2.17
C ASN A 3 1.18 14.73 -2.99
N VAL A 4 1.23 14.91 -4.29
CA VAL A 4 0.39 14.16 -5.24
C VAL A 4 0.91 12.72 -5.30
N LEU A 5 0.02 11.73 -5.30
CA LEU A 5 0.40 10.33 -5.48
C LEU A 5 0.76 10.07 -6.94
N ASN A 6 1.67 9.16 -7.18
CA ASN A 6 2.20 8.89 -8.50
C ASN A 6 1.53 7.65 -9.12
N TYR A 7 1.31 7.71 -10.42
CA TYR A 7 1.11 6.51 -11.22
C TYR A 7 2.43 5.79 -11.45
N GLN A 8 2.38 4.50 -11.72
CA GLN A 8 3.57 3.72 -12.06
C GLN A 8 4.13 4.16 -13.42
N SER A 9 5.44 4.05 -13.57
CA SER A 9 6.15 4.54 -14.76
C SER A 9 6.37 3.45 -15.80
N SER A 10 6.28 2.19 -15.41
CA SER A 10 6.40 1.03 -16.29
C SER A 10 5.58 -0.15 -15.74
N GLU A 11 5.47 -1.21 -16.55
CA GLU A 11 4.86 -2.46 -16.12
C GLU A 11 5.62 -3.05 -14.92
N TYR A 12 4.89 -3.72 -14.02
CA TYR A 12 5.40 -4.35 -12.81
C TYR A 12 5.92 -3.42 -11.69
N ASP A 13 5.80 -2.10 -11.83
CA ASP A 13 6.25 -1.12 -10.83
C ASP A 13 5.21 -0.85 -9.72
N CYS A 14 4.06 -1.53 -9.73
CA CYS A 14 2.96 -1.26 -8.79
C CYS A 14 3.38 -1.35 -7.31
N GLY A 15 4.25 -2.31 -6.96
CA GLY A 15 4.73 -2.48 -5.59
C GLY A 15 5.56 -1.29 -5.08
N PRO A 16 6.71 -0.96 -5.70
CA PRO A 16 7.52 0.20 -5.31
C PRO A 16 6.76 1.52 -5.40
N THR A 17 5.86 1.67 -6.39
CA THR A 17 5.02 2.86 -6.53
C THR A 17 4.03 2.99 -5.36
N SER A 18 3.32 1.91 -5.00
CA SER A 18 2.40 1.90 -3.86
C SER A 18 3.11 2.17 -2.53
N LEU A 19 4.30 1.59 -2.31
CA LEU A 19 5.14 1.88 -1.14
C LEU A 19 5.58 3.35 -1.10
N THR A 20 6.04 3.89 -2.23
CA THR A 20 6.42 5.30 -2.35
C THR A 20 5.22 6.21 -2.11
N ASN A 21 4.05 5.84 -2.63
CA ASN A 21 2.81 6.56 -2.41
C ASN A 21 2.36 6.52 -0.94
N ALA A 22 2.58 5.43 -0.20
CA ALA A 22 2.33 5.36 1.23
C ALA A 22 3.15 6.40 2.00
N ILE A 23 4.44 6.54 1.69
CA ILE A 23 5.29 7.57 2.28
C ILE A 23 4.81 8.97 1.90
N ARG A 24 4.44 9.20 0.64
CA ARG A 24 3.93 10.50 0.15
C ARG A 24 2.57 10.87 0.73
N TYR A 25 1.76 9.89 1.08
CA TYR A 25 0.47 10.07 1.74
C TYR A 25 0.62 10.49 3.21
N LEU A 26 1.53 9.84 3.93
CA LEU A 26 1.71 10.02 5.37
C LEU A 26 2.56 11.25 5.74
N PHE A 27 3.56 11.60 4.92
CA PHE A 27 4.56 12.61 5.24
C PHE A 27 4.53 13.78 4.26
N GLU A 28 4.85 14.98 4.77
CA GLU A 28 5.09 16.15 3.93
C GLU A 28 6.40 15.95 3.13
N ARG A 29 6.50 16.59 1.95
CA ARG A 29 7.66 16.45 1.07
C ARG A 29 8.98 16.74 1.78
N GLU A 30 8.98 17.75 2.63
CA GLU A 30 10.15 18.24 3.35
C GLU A 30 10.64 17.26 4.42
N GLU A 31 9.79 16.35 4.87
CA GLU A 31 10.12 15.31 5.85
C GLU A 31 10.75 14.06 5.19
N ILE A 32 10.49 13.85 3.90
CA ILE A 32 10.89 12.62 3.21
C ILE A 32 12.37 12.67 2.85
N LEU A 33 13.16 11.82 3.50
CA LEU A 33 14.59 11.70 3.21
C LEU A 33 14.83 10.99 1.86
N PRO A 34 15.75 11.50 1.01
CA PRO A 34 16.01 10.93 -0.32
C PRO A 34 16.39 9.44 -0.30
N GLY A 35 17.09 8.99 0.75
CA GLY A 35 17.49 7.60 0.93
C GLY A 35 16.32 6.64 1.13
N LEU A 36 15.23 7.11 1.74
CA LEU A 36 14.03 6.33 2.00
C LEU A 36 13.38 5.83 0.70
N LEU A 37 13.09 6.74 -0.22
CA LEU A 37 12.48 6.39 -1.51
C LEU A 37 13.41 5.54 -2.39
N LYS A 38 14.71 5.85 -2.40
CA LYS A 38 15.68 5.07 -3.16
C LYS A 38 15.77 3.63 -2.67
N HIS A 39 15.73 3.42 -1.35
CA HIS A 39 15.73 2.08 -0.78
C HIS A 39 14.48 1.29 -1.16
N ILE A 40 13.29 1.92 -1.10
CA ILE A 40 12.04 1.31 -1.54
C ILE A 40 12.14 0.82 -2.99
N TRP A 41 12.64 1.63 -3.89
CA TRP A 41 12.80 1.26 -5.30
C TRP A 41 13.84 0.17 -5.52
N LEU A 42 14.94 0.21 -4.78
CA LEU A 42 16.01 -0.80 -4.88
C LEU A 42 15.53 -2.18 -4.42
N MET A 43 14.81 -2.24 -3.29
CA MET A 43 14.42 -3.50 -2.67
C MET A 43 13.05 -3.99 -3.12
N GLY A 44 12.18 -3.10 -3.60
CA GLY A 44 10.86 -3.45 -4.12
C GLY A 44 10.88 -4.09 -5.51
N ASN A 45 12.01 -4.02 -6.22
CA ASN A 45 12.22 -4.66 -7.54
C ASN A 45 13.09 -5.91 -7.38
N ASP A 46 12.68 -6.86 -6.56
CA ASP A 46 13.48 -8.03 -6.16
C ASP A 46 13.31 -9.26 -7.06
N THR A 47 12.45 -9.18 -8.07
CA THR A 47 12.22 -10.28 -9.01
C THR A 47 13.06 -10.16 -10.27
N TYR A 48 13.33 -11.31 -10.92
CA TYR A 48 14.14 -11.38 -12.12
C TYR A 48 13.46 -12.24 -13.18
N CYS A 49 13.49 -11.80 -14.44
CA CYS A 49 13.08 -12.64 -15.56
C CYS A 49 14.23 -13.59 -15.97
N GLU A 50 13.92 -14.55 -16.82
CA GLU A 50 14.90 -15.52 -17.35
C GLU A 50 16.11 -14.86 -18.05
N ARG A 51 15.95 -13.63 -18.52
CA ARG A 51 17.03 -12.83 -19.15
C ARG A 51 17.84 -12.02 -18.14
N GLY A 52 17.56 -12.14 -16.82
CA GLY A 52 18.25 -11.42 -15.77
C GLY A 52 17.83 -9.97 -15.57
N CYS A 53 16.74 -9.51 -16.22
CA CYS A 53 16.20 -8.17 -15.98
C CYS A 53 15.56 -8.09 -14.61
N VAL A 54 15.83 -7.02 -13.87
CA VAL A 54 15.29 -6.74 -12.52
C VAL A 54 13.83 -6.26 -12.62
N GLY A 55 12.99 -6.67 -11.68
CA GLY A 55 11.63 -6.16 -11.50
C GLY A 55 10.59 -6.66 -12.50
N CYS A 56 10.94 -7.52 -13.46
CA CYS A 56 10.04 -7.89 -14.55
C CYS A 56 8.92 -8.89 -14.17
N HIS A 57 8.81 -9.26 -12.91
CA HIS A 57 7.68 -10.00 -12.35
C HIS A 57 7.10 -9.30 -11.12
N GLY A 58 7.33 -7.99 -11.00
CA GLY A 58 6.84 -7.15 -9.90
C GLY A 58 7.62 -7.35 -8.60
N THR A 59 6.95 -7.09 -7.48
CA THR A 59 7.49 -7.19 -6.12
C THR A 59 7.07 -8.51 -5.49
N SER A 60 8.00 -9.20 -4.86
CA SER A 60 7.69 -10.44 -4.14
C SER A 60 7.09 -10.16 -2.76
N LYS A 61 6.37 -11.16 -2.21
CA LYS A 61 5.90 -11.16 -0.82
C LYS A 61 7.05 -10.99 0.19
N SER A 62 8.22 -11.57 -0.14
CA SER A 62 9.42 -11.43 0.70
C SER A 62 9.93 -10.00 0.77
N ALA A 63 9.92 -9.28 -0.36
CA ALA A 63 10.28 -7.86 -0.38
C ALA A 63 9.32 -7.01 0.43
N MET A 64 8.00 -7.27 0.36
CA MET A 64 7.02 -6.54 1.16
C MET A 64 7.20 -6.79 2.67
N ARG A 65 7.48 -8.03 3.08
CA ARG A 65 7.80 -8.36 4.49
C ARG A 65 9.09 -7.67 4.94
N TYR A 66 10.13 -7.74 4.12
CA TYR A 66 11.38 -7.03 4.38
C TYR A 66 11.15 -5.52 4.59
N MET A 67 10.28 -4.90 3.78
CA MET A 67 9.97 -3.48 3.94
C MET A 67 9.35 -3.16 5.30
N ALA A 68 8.48 -4.03 5.84
CA ALA A 68 7.92 -3.85 7.17
C ALA A 68 9.01 -3.81 8.26
N ASP A 69 9.91 -4.79 8.22
CA ASP A 69 11.01 -4.89 9.18
C ASP A 69 11.97 -3.71 9.02
N TRP A 70 12.32 -3.38 7.78
CA TRP A 70 13.23 -2.27 7.48
C TRP A 70 12.68 -0.90 7.92
N PHE A 71 11.37 -0.65 7.81
CA PHE A 71 10.77 0.58 8.33
C PHE A 71 10.93 0.69 9.85
N GLY A 72 10.86 -0.43 10.57
CA GLY A 72 11.15 -0.48 12.01
C GLY A 72 12.58 -0.09 12.33
N GLU A 73 13.56 -0.64 11.62
CA GLU A 73 14.98 -0.30 11.76
C GLU A 73 15.28 1.15 11.34
N TYR A 74 14.69 1.58 10.23
CA TYR A 74 14.83 2.94 9.73
C TYR A 74 14.31 3.96 10.74
N ARG A 75 13.19 3.67 11.40
CA ARG A 75 12.68 4.50 12.51
C ARG A 75 13.70 4.67 13.62
N GLN A 76 14.32 3.58 14.04
CA GLN A 76 15.30 3.62 15.12
C GLN A 76 16.58 4.36 14.72
N GLY A 77 17.13 4.06 13.56
CA GLY A 77 18.40 4.62 13.08
C GLY A 77 18.31 6.09 12.73
N TRP A 78 17.23 6.51 12.04
CA TRP A 78 17.07 7.87 11.54
C TRP A 78 16.09 8.74 12.31
N LYS A 79 15.48 8.20 13.39
CA LYS A 79 14.42 8.87 14.14
C LYS A 79 13.24 9.31 13.26
N PHE A 80 13.01 8.60 12.16
CA PHE A 80 11.91 8.86 11.25
C PHE A 80 10.61 8.28 11.82
N PRO A 81 9.52 9.09 11.95
CA PRO A 81 8.34 8.65 12.71
C PRO A 81 7.43 7.73 11.88
N ILE A 82 7.92 6.58 11.46
CA ILE A 82 7.19 5.56 10.70
C ILE A 82 7.01 4.30 11.52
N GLY A 83 5.82 3.70 11.46
CA GLY A 83 5.52 2.36 11.93
C GLY A 83 5.00 1.52 10.79
N ALA A 84 5.24 0.22 10.83
CA ALA A 84 4.74 -0.73 9.85
C ALA A 84 4.47 -2.10 10.48
N GLU A 85 3.52 -2.85 9.91
CA GLU A 85 3.19 -4.22 10.27
C GLU A 85 2.80 -4.99 9.02
N PHE A 86 3.40 -6.16 8.80
CA PHE A 86 3.07 -7.03 7.69
C PHE A 86 2.05 -8.07 8.11
N LEU A 87 0.94 -8.15 7.39
CA LEU A 87 -0.15 -9.10 7.60
C LEU A 87 -0.21 -10.12 6.45
N GLU A 88 -0.55 -11.35 6.78
CA GLU A 88 -0.74 -12.42 5.79
C GLU A 88 -1.87 -13.37 6.20
N ASN A 89 -2.33 -14.14 5.24
CA ASN A 89 -3.40 -15.11 5.42
C ASN A 89 -4.68 -14.47 6.02
N GLU A 90 -5.22 -15.03 7.10
CA GLU A 90 -6.46 -14.58 7.76
C GLU A 90 -6.34 -13.17 8.36
N GLU A 91 -5.14 -12.75 8.77
CA GLU A 91 -4.94 -11.41 9.33
C GLU A 91 -5.18 -10.27 8.33
N THR A 92 -5.17 -10.59 7.03
CA THR A 92 -5.41 -9.62 5.96
C THR A 92 -6.88 -9.26 5.76
N GLU A 93 -7.81 -9.98 6.40
CA GLU A 93 -9.24 -9.75 6.22
C GLU A 93 -9.61 -8.31 6.58
N ILE A 94 -10.30 -7.64 5.64
CA ILE A 94 -10.71 -6.25 5.78
C ILE A 94 -12.18 -6.22 6.17
N ILE A 95 -12.45 -6.15 7.45
CA ILE A 95 -13.78 -6.01 8.05
C ILE A 95 -13.75 -4.91 9.11
N PRO A 96 -14.89 -4.38 9.54
CA PRO A 96 -14.92 -3.44 10.67
C PRO A 96 -14.13 -3.96 11.87
N ASP A 97 -13.36 -3.09 12.50
CA ASP A 97 -12.46 -3.40 13.63
C ASP A 97 -11.26 -4.32 13.33
N SER A 98 -11.02 -4.75 12.08
CA SER A 98 -9.78 -5.44 11.71
C SER A 98 -8.55 -4.53 11.85
N LYS A 99 -7.35 -5.12 11.85
CA LYS A 99 -6.09 -4.35 11.91
C LYS A 99 -6.00 -3.32 10.80
N THR A 100 -6.32 -3.71 9.55
CA THR A 100 -6.32 -2.81 8.39
C THR A 100 -7.34 -1.69 8.57
N TRP A 101 -8.58 -2.04 8.96
CA TRP A 101 -9.64 -1.04 9.17
C TRP A 101 -9.23 0.02 10.20
N ARG A 102 -8.77 -0.42 11.38
CA ARG A 102 -8.31 0.50 12.43
C ARG A 102 -7.09 1.33 12.03
N CYS A 103 -6.19 0.79 11.21
CA CYS A 103 -5.07 1.55 10.68
C CYS A 103 -5.56 2.71 9.81
N LEU A 104 -6.50 2.46 8.90
CA LEU A 104 -7.06 3.49 8.02
C LEU A 104 -7.83 4.56 8.80
N GLU A 105 -8.67 4.17 9.78
CA GLU A 105 -9.41 5.11 10.63
C GLU A 105 -8.50 6.04 11.45
N LYS A 106 -7.34 5.57 11.84
CA LYS A 106 -6.32 6.36 12.55
C LYS A 106 -5.44 7.21 11.62
N GLY A 107 -5.76 7.28 10.33
CA GLY A 107 -5.02 8.06 9.34
C GLY A 107 -3.74 7.40 8.84
N GLY A 108 -3.56 6.10 9.09
CA GLY A 108 -2.56 5.27 8.43
C GLY A 108 -2.99 4.90 7.01
N CYS A 109 -2.23 4.04 6.37
CA CYS A 109 -2.52 3.48 5.06
C CYS A 109 -2.06 2.02 4.98
N ALA A 110 -2.43 1.33 3.90
CA ALA A 110 -2.03 -0.06 3.71
C ALA A 110 -1.68 -0.34 2.24
N VAL A 111 -0.55 -0.95 1.97
CA VAL A 111 -0.23 -1.51 0.65
C VAL A 111 -0.79 -2.93 0.62
N MET A 112 -1.75 -3.14 -0.26
CA MET A 112 -2.48 -4.40 -0.38
C MET A 112 -2.19 -5.07 -1.73
N ARG A 113 -1.89 -6.36 -1.71
CA ARG A 113 -1.88 -7.18 -2.93
C ARG A 113 -3.29 -7.59 -3.29
N CYS A 114 -3.65 -7.40 -4.54
CA CYS A 114 -4.94 -7.80 -5.11
C CYS A 114 -4.75 -8.36 -6.53
N THR A 115 -5.84 -8.58 -7.22
CA THR A 115 -5.87 -8.93 -8.64
C THR A 115 -6.55 -7.81 -9.42
N THR A 116 -6.01 -7.46 -10.58
CA THR A 116 -6.66 -6.59 -11.58
C THR A 116 -6.42 -7.20 -12.96
N GLY A 117 -7.48 -7.34 -13.76
CA GLY A 117 -7.37 -7.99 -15.08
C GLY A 117 -6.78 -9.42 -15.03
N GLY A 118 -6.97 -10.16 -13.93
CA GLY A 118 -6.39 -11.49 -13.73
C GLY A 118 -4.91 -11.52 -13.36
N ILE A 119 -4.28 -10.36 -13.14
CA ILE A 119 -2.85 -10.22 -12.82
C ILE A 119 -2.69 -9.74 -11.37
N GLY A 120 -1.67 -10.24 -10.68
CA GLY A 120 -1.31 -9.76 -9.34
C GLY A 120 -0.88 -8.30 -9.36
N HIS A 121 -1.44 -7.49 -8.46
CA HIS A 121 -1.28 -6.05 -8.44
C HIS A 121 -1.16 -5.52 -7.01
N TYR A 122 -0.51 -4.36 -6.82
CA TYR A 122 -0.44 -3.68 -5.53
C TYR A 122 -1.12 -2.32 -5.62
N VAL A 123 -1.97 -2.04 -4.63
CA VAL A 123 -2.67 -0.76 -4.48
C VAL A 123 -2.46 -0.19 -3.08
N LEU A 124 -2.69 1.12 -2.91
CA LEU A 124 -2.60 1.79 -1.62
C LEU A 124 -3.99 2.09 -1.07
N LEU A 125 -4.39 1.43 0.02
CA LEU A 125 -5.60 1.75 0.79
C LEU A 125 -5.33 2.97 1.67
N THR A 126 -6.25 3.96 1.70
CA THR A 126 -6.00 5.25 2.35
C THR A 126 -7.08 5.69 3.33
N ALA A 127 -8.30 5.22 3.21
CA ALA A 127 -9.38 5.60 4.12
C ALA A 127 -10.54 4.59 4.10
N VAL A 128 -11.31 4.59 5.17
CA VAL A 128 -12.65 4.02 5.22
C VAL A 128 -13.64 5.12 4.83
N LEU A 129 -14.50 4.83 3.87
CA LEU A 129 -15.56 5.72 3.39
C LEU A 129 -16.93 5.27 3.93
N PRO A 130 -17.98 6.11 3.84
CA PRO A 130 -19.36 5.67 4.05
C PRO A 130 -19.74 4.45 3.19
N ASP A 131 -20.83 3.79 3.55
CA ASP A 131 -21.37 2.63 2.82
C ASP A 131 -20.42 1.42 2.73
N ASN A 132 -19.53 1.28 3.72
CA ASN A 132 -18.58 0.17 3.81
C ASN A 132 -17.60 0.10 2.63
N GLU A 133 -17.27 1.22 2.04
CA GLU A 133 -16.25 1.34 1.00
C GLU A 133 -14.86 1.64 1.58
N ILE A 134 -13.85 1.13 0.92
CA ILE A 134 -12.45 1.47 1.16
C ILE A 134 -11.95 2.34 0.00
N ALA A 135 -11.44 3.52 0.32
CA ALA A 135 -10.75 4.37 -0.62
C ALA A 135 -9.35 3.81 -0.88
N LEU A 136 -8.97 3.72 -2.14
CA LEU A 136 -7.65 3.25 -2.53
C LEU A 136 -7.09 4.09 -3.68
N PHE A 137 -5.76 4.14 -3.77
CA PHE A 137 -5.05 4.66 -4.93
C PHE A 137 -4.48 3.49 -5.71
N ASP A 138 -5.01 3.30 -6.92
CA ASP A 138 -4.44 2.39 -7.89
C ASP A 138 -3.34 3.12 -8.66
N PRO A 139 -2.09 2.64 -8.63
CA PRO A 139 -0.99 3.26 -9.35
C PRO A 139 -1.03 3.01 -10.88
N TYR A 140 -1.88 2.10 -11.36
CA TYR A 140 -2.07 1.89 -12.80
C TYR A 140 -3.03 2.95 -13.35
N GLU A 141 -2.57 3.69 -14.37
CA GLU A 141 -3.35 4.75 -15.01
C GLU A 141 -4.23 4.14 -16.09
N ASP A 142 -5.45 3.79 -15.73
CA ASP A 142 -6.49 3.30 -16.64
C ASP A 142 -7.85 3.92 -16.29
N ASP A 143 -8.83 3.66 -17.14
CA ASP A 143 -10.23 4.05 -16.96
C ASP A 143 -11.12 2.80 -17.08
N PRO A 144 -11.10 1.92 -16.06
CA PRO A 144 -11.81 0.66 -16.11
C PRO A 144 -13.33 0.86 -16.12
N ASP A 145 -14.02 0.17 -16.99
CA ASP A 145 -15.48 0.08 -17.01
C ASP A 145 -15.95 -0.99 -16.00
N PHE A 146 -16.15 -0.60 -14.74
CA PHE A 146 -16.66 -1.50 -13.72
C PHE A 146 -18.14 -1.84 -13.98
N LYS A 147 -18.38 -3.02 -14.53
CA LYS A 147 -19.74 -3.50 -14.83
C LYS A 147 -20.54 -3.88 -13.60
N GLU A 148 -19.88 -4.24 -12.53
CA GLU A 148 -20.49 -4.69 -11.28
C GLU A 148 -20.51 -3.58 -10.21
N PRO A 149 -21.58 -3.49 -9.39
CA PRO A 149 -21.65 -2.50 -8.32
C PRO A 149 -20.59 -2.74 -7.23
N GLY A 150 -20.26 -1.68 -6.50
CA GLY A 150 -19.32 -1.75 -5.37
C GLY A 150 -17.86 -1.45 -5.74
N ARG A 151 -17.59 -1.08 -6.98
CA ARG A 151 -16.32 -0.50 -7.45
C ARG A 151 -16.62 0.77 -8.21
N ARG A 152 -15.87 1.83 -7.98
CA ARG A 152 -16.06 3.09 -8.71
C ARG A 152 -14.79 3.93 -8.77
N ILE A 153 -14.65 4.70 -9.83
CA ILE A 153 -13.62 5.72 -9.99
C ILE A 153 -14.00 6.95 -9.18
N ILE A 154 -13.00 7.55 -8.53
CA ILE A 154 -13.16 8.82 -7.81
C ILE A 154 -12.21 9.84 -8.40
N PRO A 155 -12.68 10.76 -9.26
CA PRO A 155 -11.85 11.82 -9.79
C PRO A 155 -11.59 12.92 -8.75
N GLY A 156 -10.48 13.63 -8.90
CA GLY A 156 -10.23 14.88 -8.18
C GLY A 156 -9.55 14.79 -6.82
N GLU A 157 -9.14 13.60 -6.39
CA GLU A 157 -8.44 13.40 -5.11
C GLU A 157 -6.97 12.90 -5.27
N PRO A 158 -6.13 13.58 -6.08
CA PRO A 158 -4.81 13.07 -6.49
C PRO A 158 -3.81 12.90 -5.34
N LYS A 159 -4.16 13.36 -4.14
CA LYS A 159 -3.31 13.24 -2.94
C LYS A 159 -3.76 12.14 -1.99
N LYS A 160 -4.85 11.43 -2.31
CA LYS A 160 -5.47 10.50 -1.39
C LYS A 160 -5.84 9.17 -2.04
N TYR A 161 -6.67 9.20 -3.08
CA TYR A 161 -7.22 8.02 -3.73
C TYR A 161 -7.77 8.34 -5.12
N ASN A 162 -7.97 7.31 -5.93
CA ASN A 162 -8.60 7.42 -7.25
C ASN A 162 -9.70 6.37 -7.46
N ARG A 163 -9.90 5.45 -6.49
CA ARG A 163 -10.93 4.41 -6.52
C ARG A 163 -11.61 4.28 -5.16
N ALA A 164 -12.84 3.75 -5.15
CA ALA A 164 -13.49 3.20 -3.97
C ALA A 164 -14.02 1.81 -4.28
N VAL A 165 -13.82 0.89 -3.33
CA VAL A 165 -14.22 -0.51 -3.45
C VAL A 165 -14.86 -0.94 -2.14
N ARG A 166 -16.02 -1.60 -2.18
CA ARG A 166 -16.65 -2.19 -0.99
C ARG A 166 -15.72 -3.24 -0.39
N TYR A 167 -15.61 -3.25 0.95
CA TYR A 167 -14.65 -4.10 1.64
C TYR A 167 -14.90 -5.62 1.42
N ASP A 168 -16.15 -6.03 1.25
CA ASP A 168 -16.50 -7.43 0.99
C ASP A 168 -15.94 -7.93 -0.35
N LEU A 169 -15.82 -7.05 -1.36
CA LEU A 169 -15.23 -7.38 -2.64
C LEU A 169 -13.70 -7.52 -2.56
N LEU A 170 -13.05 -6.77 -1.65
CA LEU A 170 -11.61 -6.95 -1.39
C LEU A 170 -11.30 -8.32 -0.79
N ASN A 171 -12.23 -8.87 -0.01
CA ASN A 171 -12.07 -10.17 0.66
C ASN A 171 -12.41 -11.40 -0.20
N LEU A 172 -12.82 -11.22 -1.45
CA LEU A 172 -13.11 -12.33 -2.35
C LEU A 172 -11.86 -13.20 -2.58
N GLN A 173 -12.10 -14.50 -2.80
CA GLN A 173 -11.05 -15.49 -3.03
C GLN A 173 -10.80 -15.78 -4.52
N ASP A 174 -11.56 -15.14 -5.39
CA ASP A 174 -11.46 -15.26 -6.84
C ASP A 174 -10.46 -14.26 -7.45
N GLU A 175 -10.45 -14.14 -8.78
CA GLU A 175 -9.57 -13.23 -9.52
C GLU A 175 -10.30 -11.98 -10.01
N SER A 176 -11.42 -11.61 -9.38
CA SER A 176 -12.12 -10.36 -9.68
C SER A 176 -11.27 -9.13 -9.30
N ASP A 177 -11.53 -8.01 -9.95
CA ASP A 177 -10.75 -6.79 -9.75
C ASP A 177 -10.76 -6.36 -8.28
N TYR A 178 -9.58 -6.06 -7.77
CA TYR A 178 -9.28 -5.72 -6.38
C TYR A 178 -9.52 -6.82 -5.35
N ALA A 179 -9.92 -8.03 -5.73
CA ALA A 179 -9.96 -9.17 -4.80
C ALA A 179 -8.55 -9.57 -4.35
N MET A 180 -8.38 -9.85 -3.07
CA MET A 180 -7.10 -10.35 -2.52
C MET A 180 -6.81 -11.80 -2.93
N GLY A 181 -7.81 -12.52 -3.43
CA GLY A 181 -7.68 -13.92 -3.81
C GLY A 181 -7.59 -14.87 -2.61
N PRO A 182 -7.08 -16.09 -2.82
CA PRO A 182 -7.02 -17.14 -1.80
C PRO A 182 -6.05 -16.78 -0.67
N LEU A 183 -6.38 -17.18 0.56
CA LEU A 183 -5.65 -16.85 1.79
C LEU A 183 -4.13 -16.97 1.70
N PRO A 184 -3.52 -18.04 1.15
CA PRO A 184 -2.06 -18.15 1.11
C PRO A 184 -1.35 -17.11 0.24
N LYS A 185 -2.10 -16.46 -0.69
CA LYS A 185 -1.57 -15.42 -1.55
C LYS A 185 -1.75 -14.02 -0.97
N ARG A 186 -2.58 -13.88 0.07
CA ARG A 186 -2.91 -12.58 0.66
C ARG A 186 -1.74 -12.00 1.43
N GLU A 187 -1.59 -10.69 1.27
CA GLU A 187 -0.62 -9.88 2.00
C GLU A 187 -1.07 -8.43 2.03
N VAL A 188 -0.88 -7.82 3.18
CA VAL A 188 -1.16 -6.39 3.42
C VAL A 188 -0.03 -5.84 4.28
N LEU A 189 0.57 -4.74 3.85
CA LEU A 189 1.55 -4.01 4.63
C LEU A 189 0.92 -2.74 5.17
N LEU A 190 0.62 -2.72 6.46
CA LEU A 190 0.16 -1.54 7.18
C LEU A 190 1.30 -0.57 7.38
N ILE A 191 1.06 0.73 7.16
CA ILE A 191 2.04 1.78 7.37
C ILE A 191 1.33 2.97 8.01
N TRP A 192 1.93 3.55 9.05
CA TRP A 192 1.36 4.70 9.74
C TRP A 192 2.43 5.67 10.20
N ARG A 193 2.03 6.92 10.41
CA ARG A 193 2.86 7.88 11.11
C ARG A 193 2.81 7.59 12.60
N GLN A 194 3.96 7.28 13.18
CA GLN A 194 4.07 7.06 14.60
C GLN A 194 4.21 8.41 15.32
N GLU A 195 3.46 8.60 16.41
CA GLU A 195 3.67 9.75 17.27
C GLU A 195 5.11 9.74 17.82
N ALA A 196 5.71 10.93 17.90
CA ALA A 196 7.02 11.07 18.50
C ALA A 196 6.95 10.61 19.96
N GLU A 197 7.84 9.71 20.37
CA GLU A 197 7.99 9.39 21.80
C GLU A 197 8.26 10.69 22.55
N PRO A 198 7.55 10.96 23.66
CA PRO A 198 7.85 12.13 24.48
C PRO A 198 9.33 12.08 24.86
N LYS A 199 10.06 13.19 24.61
CA LYS A 199 11.46 13.30 25.00
C LYS A 199 11.52 12.99 26.48
N ALA A 200 12.22 11.91 26.86
CA ALA A 200 12.55 11.67 28.26
C ALA A 200 13.26 12.94 28.75
N GLU A 201 12.67 13.63 29.71
CA GLU A 201 13.35 14.71 30.43
C GLU A 201 14.59 14.11 31.06
N ILE A 202 15.74 14.45 30.53
CA ILE A 202 17.04 14.14 31.17
C ILE A 202 17.07 14.97 32.44
N ARG A 203 16.82 14.33 33.58
CA ARG A 203 17.05 14.89 34.91
C ARG A 203 18.53 14.82 35.23
#